data_a45ea8a097b82594e0226bd75069fc4b
#
_entry.id   a45ea8a097b82594e0226bd75069fc4b
#
_cell.length_a   1.000
_cell.length_b   1.000
_cell.length_c   1.000
_cell.angle_alpha   90.00
_cell.angle_beta   90.00
_cell.angle_gamma   90.00
#
_symmetry.space_group_name_H-M   'P 1'
#
loop_
_entity.id
_entity.type
_entity.pdbx_description
1 polymer ?
#
loop_
_entity_poly.entity_id
_entity_poly.type
_entity_poly.pdbx_seq_one_letter_code
_entity_poly.pdbx_strand_id
1 'polypeptide(L)'
;MRRGRPRAEHVAAALRSFTVGAHRAEPVGVVDGVTYIDDSKATNPHAARTSLLAGGPMVWIAGGLLKGADVEPLVAEVADVLRGVVLIGRDRGRIAGALARHAPTVPVVELASGDDDDAAGPDEPQQTMDRAVAEAARMATGGDTVLLAPAAASMDMFTDYGHRGRSFVLAVGRVAGR
;
A
#
# COMPACT_ATOMS: atom_id res chain seq x y z
N MET A 1 -42.26 -10.23 -16.40
CA MET A 1 -41.64 -10.76 -15.17
C MET A 1 -41.22 -9.62 -14.27
N ARG A 2 -41.94 -9.35 -13.15
CA ARG A 2 -41.54 -8.34 -12.16
C ARG A 2 -40.49 -8.96 -11.26
N ARG A 3 -39.24 -8.47 -11.33
CA ARG A 3 -38.20 -8.81 -10.34
C ARG A 3 -38.65 -8.23 -8.98
N GLY A 4 -38.94 -9.10 -8.01
CA GLY A 4 -39.31 -8.68 -6.66
C GLY A 4 -38.18 -7.89 -6.03
N ARG A 5 -38.51 -6.80 -5.33
CA ARG A 5 -37.52 -6.06 -4.51
C ARG A 5 -37.01 -6.98 -3.39
N PRO A 6 -35.70 -7.03 -3.12
CA PRO A 6 -35.20 -7.81 -2.01
C PRO A 6 -35.82 -7.30 -0.70
N ARG A 7 -36.21 -8.23 0.18
CA ARG A 7 -36.74 -7.87 1.50
C ARG A 7 -35.62 -7.34 2.39
N ALA A 8 -35.91 -6.38 3.25
CA ALA A 8 -34.93 -5.75 4.14
C ALA A 8 -34.16 -6.77 4.99
N GLU A 9 -34.78 -7.88 5.39
CA GLU A 9 -34.17 -9.00 6.11
C GLU A 9 -33.09 -9.73 5.30
N HIS A 10 -33.28 -9.90 3.99
CA HIS A 10 -32.28 -10.50 3.12
C HIS A 10 -31.08 -9.56 2.89
N VAL A 11 -31.33 -8.26 2.80
CA VAL A 11 -30.26 -7.23 2.71
C VAL A 11 -29.46 -7.20 4.01
N ALA A 12 -30.14 -7.20 5.16
CA ALA A 12 -29.49 -7.21 6.47
C ALA A 12 -28.68 -8.51 6.73
N ALA A 13 -29.19 -9.66 6.26
CA ALA A 13 -28.45 -10.93 6.34
C ALA A 13 -27.20 -10.92 5.44
N ALA A 14 -27.34 -10.43 4.20
CA ALA A 14 -26.22 -10.29 3.26
C ALA A 14 -25.15 -9.33 3.79
N LEU A 15 -25.54 -8.20 4.41
CA LEU A 15 -24.62 -7.25 5.01
C LEU A 15 -23.87 -7.85 6.22
N ARG A 16 -24.54 -8.68 7.04
CA ARG A 16 -23.90 -9.37 8.18
C ARG A 16 -22.94 -10.47 7.73
N SER A 17 -23.17 -11.09 6.59
CA SER A 17 -22.29 -12.13 6.01
C SER A 17 -21.25 -11.57 5.04
N PHE A 18 -21.29 -10.26 4.76
CA PHE A 18 -20.34 -9.62 3.86
C PHE A 18 -18.99 -9.48 4.56
N THR A 19 -18.06 -10.36 4.22
CA THR A 19 -16.65 -10.18 4.56
C THR A 19 -15.99 -9.32 3.48
N VAL A 20 -15.36 -8.23 3.89
CA VAL A 20 -14.47 -7.46 3.00
C VAL A 20 -13.44 -8.43 2.46
N GLY A 21 -13.28 -8.53 1.14
CA GLY A 21 -12.30 -9.45 0.55
C GLY A 21 -10.89 -9.14 1.08
N ALA A 22 -10.05 -10.17 1.24
CA ALA A 22 -8.68 -10.04 1.72
C ALA A 22 -7.89 -8.94 1.00
N HIS A 23 -6.96 -8.30 1.70
CA HIS A 23 -6.09 -7.23 1.19
C HIS A 23 -6.85 -5.95 0.75
N ARG A 24 -7.96 -5.62 1.42
CA ARG A 24 -8.73 -4.38 1.23
C ARG A 24 -8.81 -3.61 2.54
N ALA A 25 -7.90 -2.65 2.74
CA ALA A 25 -7.76 -1.88 3.98
C ALA A 25 -7.84 -2.79 5.23
N GLU A 26 -7.22 -3.96 5.15
CA GLU A 26 -7.25 -5.00 6.17
C GLU A 26 -6.26 -4.68 7.28
N PRO A 27 -6.67 -4.50 8.54
CA PRO A 27 -5.74 -4.32 9.65
C PRO A 27 -4.90 -5.60 9.85
N VAL A 28 -3.57 -5.44 9.81
CA VAL A 28 -2.61 -6.54 10.03
C VAL A 28 -2.21 -6.63 11.48
N GLY A 29 -2.02 -5.49 12.14
CA GLY A 29 -1.64 -5.44 13.55
C GLY A 29 -1.18 -4.07 14.00
N VAL A 30 -0.79 -3.99 15.28
CA VAL A 30 -0.18 -2.80 15.88
C VAL A 30 1.16 -3.21 16.47
N VAL A 31 2.24 -2.51 16.11
CA VAL A 31 3.60 -2.73 16.61
C VAL A 31 4.14 -1.39 17.09
N ASP A 32 4.58 -1.30 18.34
CA ASP A 32 5.10 -0.08 18.96
C ASP A 32 4.17 1.15 18.82
N GLY A 33 2.85 0.89 18.87
CA GLY A 33 1.83 1.92 18.72
C GLY A 33 1.57 2.37 17.27
N VAL A 34 2.23 1.77 16.28
CA VAL A 34 2.03 2.00 14.84
C VAL A 34 1.05 0.96 14.30
N THR A 35 0.02 1.41 13.61
CA THR A 35 -0.97 0.51 12.96
C THR A 35 -0.49 0.12 11.57
N TYR A 36 -0.59 -1.17 11.21
CA TYR A 36 -0.24 -1.68 9.88
C TYR A 36 -1.51 -2.12 9.14
N ILE A 37 -1.70 -1.60 7.93
CA ILE A 37 -2.89 -1.85 7.10
C ILE A 37 -2.48 -2.35 5.71
N ASP A 38 -3.08 -3.48 5.30
CA ASP A 38 -2.92 -4.08 3.98
C ASP A 38 -4.08 -3.70 3.07
N ASP A 39 -3.79 -2.83 2.10
CA ASP A 39 -4.66 -2.52 0.96
C ASP A 39 -3.96 -2.83 -0.36
N SER A 40 -3.28 -3.98 -0.42
CA SER A 40 -2.57 -4.42 -1.63
C SER A 40 -3.47 -4.48 -2.87
N LYS A 41 -4.78 -4.57 -2.70
CA LYS A 41 -5.76 -4.54 -3.77
C LYS A 41 -5.98 -3.15 -4.39
N ALA A 42 -5.47 -2.08 -3.78
CA ALA A 42 -5.44 -0.73 -4.35
C ALA A 42 -4.41 -0.64 -5.49
N THR A 43 -4.71 -1.26 -6.62
CA THR A 43 -3.80 -1.44 -7.77
C THR A 43 -3.83 -0.29 -8.77
N ASN A 44 -4.43 0.83 -8.42
CA ASN A 44 -4.46 2.06 -9.20
C ASN A 44 -4.59 3.29 -8.28
N PRO A 45 -4.26 4.51 -8.75
CA PRO A 45 -4.30 5.72 -7.94
C PRO A 45 -5.66 6.01 -7.30
N HIS A 46 -6.75 5.80 -8.04
CA HIS A 46 -8.11 6.05 -7.53
C HIS A 46 -8.46 5.14 -6.33
N ALA A 47 -8.06 3.86 -6.39
CA ALA A 47 -8.30 2.93 -5.29
C ALA A 47 -7.45 3.30 -4.06
N ALA A 48 -6.17 3.61 -4.23
CA ALA A 48 -5.27 3.98 -3.14
C ALA A 48 -5.71 5.27 -2.43
N ARG A 49 -6.30 6.22 -3.16
CA ARG A 49 -6.85 7.48 -2.63
C ARG A 49 -7.76 7.26 -1.42
N THR A 50 -8.67 6.31 -1.53
CA THR A 50 -9.66 6.06 -0.48
C THR A 50 -9.00 5.68 0.85
N SER A 51 -8.01 4.80 0.81
CA SER A 51 -7.31 4.33 2.01
C SER A 51 -6.35 5.39 2.55
N LEU A 52 -5.70 6.17 1.69
CA LEU A 52 -4.80 7.26 2.10
C LEU A 52 -5.54 8.41 2.79
N LEU A 53 -6.78 8.68 2.41
CA LEU A 53 -7.59 9.75 3.02
C LEU A 53 -8.45 9.28 4.20
N ALA A 54 -8.42 7.98 4.54
CA ALA A 54 -9.27 7.42 5.59
C ALA A 54 -8.75 7.65 7.02
N GLY A 55 -7.51 8.07 7.20
CA GLY A 55 -6.88 8.13 8.52
C GLY A 55 -5.97 9.34 8.75
N GLY A 56 -5.21 9.28 9.86
CA GLY A 56 -4.23 10.30 10.27
C GLY A 56 -2.89 10.22 9.53
N PRO A 57 -1.80 10.64 10.16
CA PRO A 57 -0.47 10.61 9.53
C PRO A 57 -0.08 9.21 9.08
N MET A 58 0.43 9.09 7.85
CA MET A 58 0.72 7.80 7.22
C MET A 58 2.13 7.70 6.69
N VAL A 59 2.72 6.52 6.86
CA VAL A 59 3.85 6.07 6.03
C VAL A 59 3.29 5.19 4.93
N TRP A 60 3.44 5.64 3.70
CA TRP A 60 2.85 5.02 2.52
C TRP A 60 3.85 4.10 1.82
N ILE A 61 3.51 2.82 1.65
CA ILE A 61 4.26 1.88 0.79
C ILE A 61 3.54 1.83 -0.56
N ALA A 62 4.23 2.32 -1.62
CA ALA A 62 3.65 2.51 -2.95
C ALA A 62 4.53 1.94 -4.06
N GLY A 63 3.92 1.69 -5.22
CA GLY A 63 4.64 1.32 -6.43
C GLY A 63 4.31 -0.05 -7.00
N GLY A 64 4.96 -0.35 -8.12
CA GLY A 64 4.67 -1.45 -9.03
C GLY A 64 4.51 -0.92 -10.45
N LEU A 65 3.60 -1.49 -11.25
CA LEU A 65 3.29 -1.07 -12.61
C LEU A 65 2.08 -0.11 -12.64
N LEU A 66 2.31 1.15 -12.95
CA LEU A 66 1.24 2.17 -13.11
C LEU A 66 0.40 1.97 -14.37
N LYS A 67 0.92 1.24 -15.37
CA LYS A 67 0.22 0.98 -16.65
C LYS A 67 -0.29 2.26 -17.34
N GLY A 68 0.51 3.32 -17.27
CA GLY A 68 0.17 4.63 -17.84
C GLY A 68 -0.75 5.50 -16.98
N ALA A 69 -1.20 5.02 -15.80
CA ALA A 69 -2.01 5.85 -14.91
C ALA A 69 -1.21 7.07 -14.44
N ASP A 70 -1.91 8.20 -14.35
CA ASP A 70 -1.38 9.43 -13.76
C ASP A 70 -1.51 9.40 -12.24
N VAL A 71 -0.39 9.55 -11.55
CA VAL A 71 -0.31 9.54 -10.08
C VAL A 71 -0.23 10.95 -9.48
N GLU A 72 0.01 11.97 -10.31
CA GLU A 72 0.15 13.37 -9.88
C GLU A 72 -1.03 13.87 -9.04
N PRO A 73 -2.31 13.70 -9.50
CA PRO A 73 -3.44 14.19 -8.72
C PRO A 73 -3.55 13.52 -7.35
N LEU A 74 -3.22 12.22 -7.27
CA LEU A 74 -3.23 11.49 -6.00
C LEU A 74 -2.20 12.08 -5.05
N VAL A 75 -0.94 12.23 -5.49
CA VAL A 75 0.14 12.73 -4.64
C VAL A 75 -0.15 14.15 -4.16
N ALA A 76 -0.65 15.03 -5.04
CA ALA A 76 -1.03 16.39 -4.68
C ALA A 76 -2.11 16.43 -3.60
N GLU A 77 -3.07 15.52 -3.64
CA GLU A 77 -4.19 15.49 -2.69
C GLU A 77 -3.80 14.92 -1.32
N VAL A 78 -2.87 13.95 -1.28
CA VAL A 78 -2.52 13.25 -0.03
C VAL A 78 -1.26 13.80 0.65
N ALA A 79 -0.60 14.80 0.08
CA ALA A 79 0.67 15.35 0.56
C ALA A 79 0.67 15.66 2.06
N ASP A 80 -0.40 16.26 2.57
CA ASP A 80 -0.52 16.73 3.95
C ASP A 80 -0.67 15.59 4.98
N VAL A 81 -1.06 14.40 4.55
CA VAL A 81 -1.22 13.24 5.45
C VAL A 81 0.01 12.33 5.45
N LEU A 82 0.98 12.57 4.57
CA LEU A 82 2.17 11.74 4.45
C LEU A 82 3.23 12.08 5.51
N ARG A 83 3.61 11.09 6.31
CA ARG A 83 4.76 11.12 7.21
C ARG A 83 6.04 10.71 6.49
N GLY A 84 5.93 9.78 5.53
CA GLY A 84 7.02 9.26 4.72
C GLY A 84 6.48 8.33 3.65
N VAL A 85 7.32 8.03 2.66
CA VAL A 85 6.94 7.13 1.56
C VAL A 85 8.07 6.16 1.29
N VAL A 86 7.73 4.88 1.14
CA VAL A 86 8.63 3.84 0.67
C VAL A 86 8.16 3.36 -0.69
N LEU A 87 9.02 3.47 -1.68
CA LEU A 87 8.70 3.15 -3.07
C LEU A 87 9.36 1.85 -3.51
N ILE A 88 8.55 0.98 -4.14
CA ILE A 88 8.95 -0.31 -4.68
C ILE A 88 8.55 -0.44 -6.15
N GLY A 89 9.13 -1.39 -6.84
CA GLY A 89 8.72 -1.77 -8.20
C GLY A 89 9.19 -0.84 -9.31
N ARG A 90 8.80 -1.21 -10.54
CA ARG A 90 9.36 -0.64 -11.77
C ARG A 90 9.06 0.84 -11.95
N ASP A 91 7.82 1.26 -11.73
CA ASP A 91 7.40 2.65 -11.99
C ASP A 91 7.58 3.58 -10.78
N ARG A 92 8.37 3.18 -9.75
CA ARG A 92 8.62 3.95 -8.53
C ARG A 92 9.12 5.37 -8.80
N GLY A 93 10.01 5.53 -9.77
CA GLY A 93 10.56 6.84 -10.14
C GLY A 93 9.51 7.85 -10.61
N ARG A 94 8.39 7.38 -11.19
CA ARG A 94 7.27 8.27 -11.56
C ARG A 94 6.55 8.79 -10.31
N ILE A 95 6.39 7.95 -9.29
CA ILE A 95 5.80 8.36 -8.01
C ILE A 95 6.78 9.29 -7.27
N ALA A 96 8.07 8.96 -7.26
CA ALA A 96 9.11 9.81 -6.68
C ALA A 96 9.12 11.21 -7.32
N GLY A 97 9.02 11.28 -8.65
CA GLY A 97 8.91 12.55 -9.36
C GLY A 97 7.68 13.37 -8.99
N ALA A 98 6.52 12.74 -8.79
CA ALA A 98 5.31 13.41 -8.31
C ALA A 98 5.48 13.91 -6.86
N LEU A 99 6.07 13.10 -5.97
CA LEU A 99 6.36 13.49 -4.58
C LEU A 99 7.31 14.69 -4.52
N ALA A 100 8.36 14.70 -5.33
CA ALA A 100 9.29 15.82 -5.38
C ALA A 100 8.61 17.15 -5.77
N ARG A 101 7.54 17.11 -6.58
CA ARG A 101 6.78 18.30 -6.98
C ARG A 101 5.73 18.74 -5.97
N HIS A 102 5.00 17.79 -5.37
CA HIS A 102 3.81 18.08 -4.57
C HIS A 102 4.03 17.92 -3.06
N ALA A 103 5.04 17.14 -2.65
CA ALA A 103 5.35 16.84 -1.26
C ALA A 103 6.86 16.85 -0.99
N PRO A 104 7.61 17.92 -1.36
CA PRO A 104 9.08 17.94 -1.36
C PRO A 104 9.72 17.79 0.04
N THR A 105 8.96 17.98 1.10
CA THR A 105 9.43 17.83 2.48
C THR A 105 9.20 16.44 3.06
N VAL A 106 8.43 15.60 2.38
CA VAL A 106 8.13 14.23 2.82
C VAL A 106 9.34 13.33 2.53
N PRO A 107 9.89 12.64 3.53
CA PRO A 107 10.98 11.70 3.32
C PRO A 107 10.55 10.55 2.40
N VAL A 108 11.37 10.25 1.39
CA VAL A 108 11.12 9.18 0.42
C VAL A 108 12.31 8.23 0.39
N VAL A 109 12.04 6.93 0.48
CA VAL A 109 13.00 5.87 0.25
C VAL A 109 12.59 5.08 -0.98
N GLU A 110 13.46 5.04 -1.99
CA GLU A 110 13.29 4.19 -3.16
C GLU A 110 14.10 2.90 -2.97
N LEU A 111 13.41 1.76 -3.00
CA LEU A 111 14.09 0.46 -2.97
C LEU A 111 14.37 0.01 -4.40
N ALA A 112 15.62 -0.38 -4.66
CA ALA A 112 16.01 -0.95 -5.93
C ALA A 112 15.16 -2.20 -6.23
N SER A 113 14.72 -2.34 -7.48
CA SER A 113 14.10 -3.55 -8.02
C SER A 113 15.10 -4.24 -8.93
N GLY A 114 14.97 -5.56 -9.10
CA GLY A 114 15.90 -6.36 -9.89
C GLY A 114 16.07 -5.99 -11.38
N ASP A 115 15.37 -4.96 -11.86
CA ASP A 115 15.54 -4.40 -13.19
C ASP A 115 16.56 -3.22 -13.22
N ASP A 116 17.17 -2.85 -12.10
CA ASP A 116 18.20 -1.83 -12.05
C ASP A 116 19.56 -2.48 -12.40
N ASP A 117 20.18 -2.09 -13.51
CA ASP A 117 21.41 -2.67 -14.08
C ASP A 117 22.63 -2.68 -13.13
N ASP A 118 22.59 -2.01 -11.98
CA ASP A 118 23.69 -1.86 -11.03
C ASP A 118 23.49 -2.62 -9.70
N ALA A 119 22.39 -3.35 -9.51
CA ALA A 119 22.16 -4.07 -8.26
C ALA A 119 22.52 -5.55 -8.36
N ALA A 120 23.17 -6.08 -7.35
CA ALA A 120 23.35 -7.51 -7.15
C ALA A 120 21.99 -8.23 -7.25
N GLY A 121 21.76 -8.96 -8.33
CA GLY A 121 20.61 -9.81 -8.66
C GLY A 121 19.21 -9.39 -8.16
N PRO A 122 18.14 -9.88 -8.77
CA PRO A 122 16.81 -9.51 -8.32
C PRO A 122 16.61 -9.95 -6.85
N ASP A 123 16.41 -8.96 -5.96
CA ASP A 123 15.98 -9.28 -4.60
C ASP A 123 14.69 -10.13 -4.69
N GLU A 124 14.65 -11.22 -3.95
CA GLU A 124 13.42 -12.00 -3.80
C GLU A 124 12.27 -11.05 -3.41
N PRO A 125 11.06 -11.17 -3.99
CA PRO A 125 9.93 -10.28 -3.69
C PRO A 125 9.67 -10.09 -2.20
N GLN A 126 9.90 -11.16 -1.40
CA GLN A 126 9.75 -11.12 0.05
C GLN A 126 10.83 -10.25 0.71
N GLN A 127 12.08 -10.30 0.25
CA GLN A 127 13.17 -9.50 0.80
C GLN A 127 12.92 -8.00 0.56
N THR A 128 12.45 -7.64 -0.63
CA THR A 128 12.08 -6.26 -0.93
C THR A 128 10.93 -5.79 -0.02
N MET A 129 9.92 -6.62 0.23
CA MET A 129 8.82 -6.26 1.14
C MET A 129 9.31 -6.15 2.59
N ASP A 130 10.20 -7.03 3.04
CA ASP A 130 10.80 -6.95 4.37
C ASP A 130 11.56 -5.64 4.58
N ARG A 131 12.34 -5.22 3.57
CA ARG A 131 13.04 -3.93 3.59
C ARG A 131 12.05 -2.76 3.57
N ALA A 132 11.00 -2.85 2.74
CA ALA A 132 9.99 -1.80 2.66
C ALA A 132 9.27 -1.57 4.00
N VAL A 133 8.86 -2.64 4.68
CA VAL A 133 8.22 -2.56 5.99
C VAL A 133 9.21 -2.08 7.06
N ALA A 134 10.47 -2.52 7.02
CA ALA A 134 11.48 -2.07 7.95
C ALA A 134 11.78 -0.56 7.81
N GLU A 135 11.89 -0.04 6.57
CA GLU A 135 12.06 1.40 6.33
C GLU A 135 10.82 2.19 6.76
N ALA A 136 9.62 1.69 6.45
CA ALA A 136 8.38 2.32 6.88
C ALA A 136 8.27 2.39 8.42
N ALA A 137 8.66 1.31 9.12
CA ALA A 137 8.69 1.29 10.57
C ALA A 137 9.65 2.31 11.18
N ARG A 138 10.79 2.61 10.52
CA ARG A 138 11.74 3.65 11.00
C ARG A 138 11.21 5.07 10.84
N MET A 139 10.34 5.30 9.84
CA MET A 139 9.73 6.61 9.59
C MET A 139 8.52 6.87 10.48
N ALA A 140 7.82 5.80 10.90
CA ALA A 140 6.60 5.88 11.67
C ALA A 140 6.88 6.13 13.15
N THR A 141 5.96 6.81 13.80
CA THR A 141 5.92 7.01 15.25
C THR A 141 4.59 6.52 15.83
N GLY A 142 4.52 6.29 17.13
CA GLY A 142 3.27 5.83 17.75
C GLY A 142 2.09 6.75 17.42
N GLY A 143 1.00 6.15 16.96
CA GLY A 143 -0.18 6.83 16.44
C GLY A 143 -0.23 6.95 14.92
N ASP A 144 0.89 6.73 14.22
CA ASP A 144 0.92 6.71 12.75
C ASP A 144 0.37 5.38 12.19
N THR A 145 0.06 5.38 10.90
CA THR A 145 -0.30 4.19 10.14
C THR A 145 0.73 3.90 9.07
N VAL A 146 1.24 2.65 9.01
CA VAL A 146 1.96 2.12 7.84
C VAL A 146 0.94 1.46 6.93
N LEU A 147 0.76 2.03 5.74
CA LEU A 147 -0.26 1.62 4.78
C LEU A 147 0.39 1.07 3.51
N LEU A 148 0.13 -0.20 3.20
CA LEU A 148 0.37 -0.76 1.86
C LEU A 148 -0.84 -0.45 0.97
N ALA A 149 -0.78 0.63 0.19
CA ALA A 149 -1.77 0.99 -0.83
C ALA A 149 -1.04 1.35 -2.13
N PRO A 150 -0.62 0.37 -2.92
CA PRO A 150 0.44 0.53 -3.91
C PRO A 150 0.17 1.52 -5.03
N ALA A 151 -1.09 1.86 -5.32
CA ALA A 151 -1.52 2.69 -6.46
C ALA A 151 -1.14 2.10 -7.83
N ALA A 152 -0.58 0.89 -7.87
CA ALA A 152 -0.03 0.24 -9.04
C ALA A 152 -0.22 -1.28 -9.01
N ALA A 153 -0.22 -1.92 -10.17
CA ALA A 153 -0.28 -3.37 -10.28
C ALA A 153 1.03 -4.02 -9.78
N SER A 154 0.95 -5.27 -9.33
CA SER A 154 2.02 -5.97 -8.63
C SER A 154 2.91 -6.85 -9.52
N MET A 155 2.55 -7.04 -10.80
CA MET A 155 3.07 -8.11 -11.65
C MET A 155 4.50 -7.91 -12.16
N ASP A 156 5.17 -6.85 -11.75
CA ASP A 156 6.60 -6.61 -11.95
C ASP A 156 7.48 -7.34 -10.92
N MET A 157 6.94 -7.55 -9.72
CA MET A 157 7.68 -8.17 -8.60
C MET A 157 6.93 -9.36 -7.99
N PHE A 158 5.61 -9.37 -7.99
CA PHE A 158 4.77 -10.38 -7.34
C PHE A 158 3.86 -11.05 -8.37
N THR A 159 3.47 -12.30 -8.13
CA THR A 159 2.55 -13.01 -9.03
C THR A 159 1.18 -12.33 -9.14
N ASP A 160 0.70 -11.74 -8.05
CA ASP A 160 -0.56 -11.00 -7.97
C ASP A 160 -0.58 -10.08 -6.74
N TYR A 161 -1.66 -9.30 -6.58
CA TYR A 161 -1.83 -8.42 -5.42
C TYR A 161 -1.96 -9.21 -4.10
N GLY A 162 -2.50 -10.42 -4.14
CA GLY A 162 -2.61 -11.28 -2.95
C GLY A 162 -1.25 -11.77 -2.47
N HIS A 163 -0.35 -12.14 -3.40
CA HIS A 163 1.04 -12.46 -3.05
C HIS A 163 1.73 -11.25 -2.40
N ARG A 164 1.58 -10.06 -2.96
CA ARG A 164 2.13 -8.82 -2.37
C ARG A 164 1.58 -8.55 -0.97
N GLY A 165 0.27 -8.70 -0.77
CA GLY A 165 -0.36 -8.53 0.54
C GLY A 165 0.14 -9.55 1.57
N ARG A 166 0.20 -10.84 1.21
CA ARG A 166 0.78 -11.86 2.10
C ARG A 166 2.23 -11.57 2.47
N SER A 167 3.02 -11.11 1.53
CA SER A 167 4.42 -10.70 1.77
C SER A 167 4.49 -9.54 2.78
N PHE A 168 3.56 -8.59 2.69
CA PHE A 168 3.46 -7.50 3.67
C PHE A 168 3.11 -8.01 5.07
N VAL A 169 2.11 -8.87 5.19
CA VAL A 169 1.73 -9.48 6.48
C VAL A 169 2.91 -10.22 7.12
N LEU A 170 3.66 -11.01 6.35
CA LEU A 170 4.87 -11.70 6.83
C LEU A 170 5.95 -10.71 7.28
N ALA A 171 6.16 -9.63 6.53
CA ALA A 171 7.14 -8.61 6.88
C ALA A 171 6.77 -7.87 8.17
N VAL A 172 5.49 -7.54 8.38
CA VAL A 172 4.99 -6.95 9.63
C VAL A 172 5.24 -7.89 10.81
N GLY A 173 4.97 -9.20 10.65
CA GLY A 173 5.26 -10.20 11.67
C GLY A 173 6.73 -10.24 12.08
N ARG A 174 7.67 -10.02 11.14
CA ARG A 174 9.11 -9.96 11.43
C ARG A 174 9.53 -8.69 12.17
N VAL A 175 8.84 -7.58 11.97
CA VAL A 175 9.08 -6.34 12.74
C VAL A 175 8.55 -6.51 14.17
N ALA A 176 7.38 -7.14 14.34
CA ALA A 176 6.79 -7.40 15.66
C ALA A 176 7.59 -8.38 16.53
N GLY A 177 8.40 -9.25 15.92
CA GLY A 177 9.20 -10.26 16.64
C GLY A 177 10.62 -9.78 17.02
N ARG A 178 10.93 -8.52 16.77
CA ARG A 178 12.23 -7.91 17.15
C ARG A 178 12.12 -7.21 18.50
#